data_6251402978992d28d12380aa58156665
#
_entry.id   6251402978992d28d12380aa58156665
#
_cell.length_a   1.000
_cell.length_b   1.000
_cell.length_c   1.000
_cell.angle_alpha   90.00
_cell.angle_beta   90.00
_cell.angle_gamma   90.00
#
_symmetry.space_group_name_H-M   'P 1'
#
loop_
_entity.id
_entity.type
_entity.pdbx_description
1 polymer ?
#
loop_
_entity_poly.entity_id
_entity_poly.type
_entity_poly.pdbx_seq_one_letter_code
_entity_poly.pdbx_strand_id
1 'polypeptide(L)'
;MIEKIIKDELEKFYPEMIELRRYMHMHPEVSFNEKNTARFIKEYLEKIGITDIKTKVGLNGVVARIKGQDSSKSIAFRADFDALPINDAKNTSYKSTIPNAMHACGHDGHTTALLATCKVLIQNQEKLPHDVVAVFQYGEEQAPGGAKPMIDASCLQDVDAIFGAHLWTPLSLGTLGYSYSELCAAADRFEVKINTKENANIIAAEFVSMTQQIVSRFSKPRETLVITLGKLESSIEKASITGTIRHFNKELHKMVLTKLQNLCKALENEYSGTNIEFIYYGGYPPLINHKKGTIEIQKATSKILPDIKQLEIEPLMIGEDFAYYVEEVPGAFFLIGAGNSTFAKYPHHHPNFDFEEEVMKQTASIFLTLAFDSANVINNLKGEQ
;
A
#
# COMPACT_ATOMS: atom_id res chain seq x y z
N MET A 1 23.23 9.19 20.53
CA MET A 1 23.19 7.90 21.29
C MET A 1 22.21 6.91 20.66
N ILE A 2 20.96 7.29 20.41
CA ILE A 2 19.93 6.41 19.79
C ILE A 2 20.35 6.01 18.38
N GLU A 3 20.84 6.92 17.55
CA GLU A 3 21.26 6.62 16.16
C GLU A 3 22.34 5.52 16.11
N LYS A 4 23.25 5.50 17.08
CA LYS A 4 24.26 4.46 17.18
C LYS A 4 23.65 3.11 17.53
N ILE A 5 22.70 3.07 18.48
CA ILE A 5 21.98 1.86 18.85
C ILE A 5 21.25 1.31 17.62
N ILE A 6 20.51 2.15 16.89
CA ILE A 6 19.78 1.75 15.69
C ILE A 6 20.72 1.11 14.66
N LYS A 7 21.84 1.79 14.36
CA LYS A 7 22.82 1.30 13.38
C LYS A 7 23.47 -0.01 13.81
N ASP A 8 23.95 -0.07 15.04
CA ASP A 8 24.67 -1.25 15.56
C ASP A 8 23.75 -2.47 15.64
N GLU A 9 22.51 -2.32 16.14
CA GLU A 9 21.56 -3.43 16.25
C GLU A 9 21.05 -3.90 14.88
N LEU A 10 20.74 -2.99 13.95
CA LEU A 10 20.31 -3.39 12.61
C LEU A 10 21.44 -4.05 11.81
N GLU A 11 22.69 -3.59 11.96
CA GLU A 11 23.82 -4.24 11.30
C GLU A 11 24.02 -5.67 11.81
N LYS A 12 23.98 -5.86 13.12
CA LYS A 12 24.03 -7.19 13.75
C LYS A 12 22.87 -8.08 13.33
N PHE A 13 21.69 -7.51 13.12
CA PHE A 13 20.49 -8.24 12.80
C PHE A 13 20.32 -8.49 11.28
N TYR A 14 21.05 -7.80 10.43
CA TYR A 14 20.91 -7.84 8.98
C TYR A 14 20.97 -9.25 8.36
N PRO A 15 21.86 -10.17 8.77
CA PRO A 15 21.82 -11.55 8.27
C PRO A 15 20.48 -12.26 8.52
N GLU A 16 19.88 -12.08 9.72
CA GLU A 16 18.56 -12.66 10.04
C GLU A 16 17.44 -12.00 9.22
N MET A 17 17.53 -10.69 8.93
CA MET A 17 16.58 -10.01 8.04
C MET A 17 16.57 -10.65 6.64
N ILE A 18 17.74 -10.97 6.09
CA ILE A 18 17.85 -11.65 4.81
C ILE A 18 17.19 -13.04 4.88
N GLU A 19 17.40 -13.80 5.95
CA GLU A 19 16.80 -15.12 6.14
C GLU A 19 15.26 -15.04 6.25
N LEU A 20 14.73 -14.09 7.03
CA LEU A 20 13.29 -13.87 7.19
C LEU A 20 12.63 -13.49 5.86
N ARG A 21 13.20 -12.54 5.13
CA ARG A 21 12.72 -12.12 3.80
C ARG A 21 12.69 -13.29 2.83
N ARG A 22 13.79 -14.02 2.70
CA ARG A 22 13.91 -15.13 1.77
C ARG A 22 13.02 -16.30 2.14
N TYR A 23 12.79 -16.55 3.43
CA TYR A 23 11.81 -17.53 3.88
C TYR A 23 10.39 -17.17 3.41
N MET A 24 9.93 -15.93 3.62
CA MET A 24 8.63 -15.48 3.13
C MET A 24 8.55 -15.51 1.61
N HIS A 25 9.62 -15.12 0.92
CA HIS A 25 9.70 -15.17 -0.55
C HIS A 25 9.56 -16.60 -1.11
N MET A 26 10.10 -17.60 -0.42
CA MET A 26 9.95 -19.01 -0.80
C MET A 26 8.57 -19.59 -0.51
N HIS A 27 7.81 -18.99 0.42
CA HIS A 27 6.52 -19.49 0.89
C HIS A 27 5.40 -18.43 0.77
N PRO A 28 5.23 -17.79 -0.39
CA PRO A 28 4.25 -16.71 -0.55
C PRO A 28 2.83 -17.24 -0.47
N GLU A 29 1.94 -16.44 0.10
CA GLU A 29 0.50 -16.66 0.09
C GLU A 29 -0.21 -15.46 -0.54
N VAL A 30 -1.10 -15.72 -1.51
CA VAL A 30 -1.82 -14.66 -2.21
C VAL A 30 -2.85 -13.99 -1.31
N SER A 31 -3.26 -12.77 -1.68
CA SER A 31 -4.23 -11.94 -0.93
C SER A 31 -5.42 -12.73 -0.41
N PHE A 32 -5.79 -12.49 0.85
CA PHE A 32 -6.85 -13.14 1.63
C PHE A 32 -6.60 -14.62 2.01
N ASN A 33 -5.46 -15.20 1.62
CA ASN A 33 -5.11 -16.60 1.94
C ASN A 33 -3.89 -16.74 2.85
N GLU A 34 -3.37 -15.65 3.40
CA GLU A 34 -2.07 -15.51 4.08
C GLU A 34 -2.07 -16.06 5.52
N LYS A 35 -2.63 -17.24 5.72
CA LYS A 35 -2.79 -17.84 7.05
C LYS A 35 -1.47 -18.30 7.67
N ASN A 36 -0.58 -18.86 6.86
CA ASN A 36 0.71 -19.33 7.33
C ASN A 36 1.67 -18.16 7.54
N THR A 37 1.62 -17.16 6.68
CA THR A 37 2.40 -15.92 6.82
C THR A 37 2.02 -15.17 8.10
N ALA A 38 0.72 -15.00 8.37
CA ALA A 38 0.25 -14.40 9.61
C ALA A 38 0.69 -15.18 10.87
N ARG A 39 0.67 -16.52 10.79
CA ARG A 39 1.17 -17.38 11.88
C ARG A 39 2.68 -17.21 12.05
N PHE A 40 3.46 -17.21 10.98
CA PHE A 40 4.89 -17.00 11.01
C PHE A 40 5.26 -15.65 11.64
N ILE A 41 4.58 -14.57 11.27
CA ILE A 41 4.75 -13.24 11.87
C ILE A 41 4.49 -13.30 13.37
N LYS A 42 3.36 -13.88 13.79
CA LYS A 42 3.00 -14.04 15.21
C LYS A 42 4.08 -14.80 15.99
N GLU A 43 4.48 -15.98 15.50
CA GLU A 43 5.47 -16.84 16.15
C GLU A 43 6.83 -16.13 16.27
N TYR A 44 7.20 -15.35 15.27
CA TYR A 44 8.42 -14.53 15.32
C TYR A 44 8.32 -13.42 16.37
N LEU A 45 7.20 -12.70 16.44
CA LEU A 45 6.97 -11.66 17.44
C LEU A 45 7.01 -12.23 18.86
N GLU A 46 6.42 -13.40 19.09
CA GLU A 46 6.50 -14.11 20.38
C GLU A 46 7.95 -14.53 20.72
N LYS A 47 8.69 -15.06 19.73
CA LYS A 47 10.09 -15.46 19.89
C LYS A 47 10.98 -14.32 20.34
N ILE A 48 10.73 -13.09 19.87
CA ILE A 48 11.51 -11.91 20.28
C ILE A 48 11.04 -11.28 21.58
N GLY A 49 9.99 -11.82 22.21
CA GLY A 49 9.52 -11.40 23.55
C GLY A 49 8.33 -10.43 23.55
N ILE A 50 7.67 -10.20 22.42
CA ILE A 50 6.44 -9.39 22.40
C ILE A 50 5.27 -10.27 22.81
N THR A 51 4.48 -9.80 23.79
CA THR A 51 3.36 -10.57 24.38
C THR A 51 1.99 -9.98 24.07
N ASP A 52 1.89 -8.68 23.78
CA ASP A 52 0.64 -8.03 23.38
C ASP A 52 0.47 -8.14 21.86
N ILE A 53 -0.08 -9.28 21.42
CA ILE A 53 -0.26 -9.61 20.01
C ILE A 53 -1.72 -9.99 19.78
N LYS A 54 -2.39 -9.27 18.89
CA LYS A 54 -3.72 -9.60 18.38
C LYS A 54 -3.59 -10.23 16.99
N THR A 55 -4.23 -11.35 16.78
CA THR A 55 -4.27 -12.04 15.46
C THR A 55 -5.70 -12.06 14.91
N LYS A 56 -5.84 -12.39 13.64
CA LYS A 56 -7.14 -12.38 12.93
C LYS A 56 -7.83 -11.02 13.00
N VAL A 57 -7.05 -9.95 13.02
CA VAL A 57 -7.58 -8.59 12.96
C VAL A 57 -8.07 -8.36 11.53
N GLY A 58 -9.35 -8.09 11.36
CA GLY A 58 -10.05 -8.14 10.09
C GLY A 58 -10.25 -9.58 9.60
N LEU A 59 -9.25 -10.22 9.02
CA LEU A 59 -9.24 -11.62 8.60
C LEU A 59 -7.93 -12.32 9.03
N ASN A 60 -6.82 -11.94 8.40
CA ASN A 60 -5.50 -12.53 8.65
C ASN A 60 -4.53 -11.52 9.31
N GLY A 61 -4.95 -10.28 9.59
CA GLY A 61 -4.08 -9.24 10.15
C GLY A 61 -3.50 -9.61 11.51
N VAL A 62 -2.28 -9.14 11.76
CA VAL A 62 -1.56 -9.26 13.03
C VAL A 62 -1.21 -7.88 13.54
N VAL A 63 -1.55 -7.58 14.78
CA VAL A 63 -1.22 -6.29 15.43
C VAL A 63 -0.47 -6.58 16.71
N ALA A 64 0.69 -5.96 16.87
CA ALA A 64 1.51 -6.08 18.06
C ALA A 64 1.74 -4.72 18.72
N ARG A 65 1.67 -4.65 20.05
CA ARG A 65 1.93 -3.42 20.80
C ARG A 65 3.17 -3.60 21.68
N ILE A 66 4.09 -2.66 21.58
CA ILE A 66 5.29 -2.54 22.41
C ILE A 66 5.09 -1.30 23.28
N LYS A 67 5.03 -1.50 24.59
CA LYS A 67 4.80 -0.41 25.56
C LYS A 67 6.02 0.49 25.68
N GLY A 68 5.78 1.79 25.70
CA GLY A 68 6.76 2.79 26.03
C GLY A 68 6.69 3.23 27.49
N GLN A 69 7.35 4.36 27.81
CA GLN A 69 7.33 4.98 29.14
C GLN A 69 5.98 5.62 29.46
N ASP A 70 5.29 6.14 28.44
CA ASP A 70 3.95 6.72 28.55
C ASP A 70 3.01 6.08 27.51
N SER A 71 2.12 5.25 28.01
CA SER A 71 1.11 4.55 27.19
C SER A 71 -0.15 5.40 26.92
N SER A 72 -0.16 6.69 27.27
CA SER A 72 -1.27 7.60 26.93
C SER A 72 -1.29 8.00 25.45
N LYS A 73 -0.20 7.69 24.71
CA LYS A 73 -0.03 7.96 23.28
C LYS A 73 0.64 6.80 22.58
N SER A 74 0.41 6.67 21.29
CA SER A 74 1.10 5.67 20.49
C SER A 74 1.33 6.09 19.04
N ILE A 75 2.38 5.51 18.44
CA ILE A 75 2.73 5.63 17.03
C ILE A 75 2.64 4.25 16.37
N ALA A 76 2.03 4.19 15.20
CA ALA A 76 1.91 2.94 14.47
C ALA A 76 2.81 2.89 13.22
N PHE A 77 3.26 1.69 12.89
CA PHE A 77 3.94 1.38 11.62
C PHE A 77 3.22 0.23 10.94
N ARG A 78 2.96 0.37 9.63
CA ARG A 78 2.28 -0.66 8.83
C ARG A 78 3.24 -1.31 7.83
N ALA A 79 3.15 -2.62 7.71
CA ALA A 79 3.67 -3.40 6.60
C ALA A 79 2.61 -4.39 6.12
N ASP A 80 2.49 -4.53 4.82
CA ASP A 80 1.70 -5.57 4.17
C ASP A 80 2.50 -6.88 4.05
N PHE A 81 1.80 -8.03 3.85
CA PHE A 81 2.47 -9.33 3.76
C PHE A 81 1.87 -10.31 2.76
N ASP A 82 0.93 -9.87 1.91
CA ASP A 82 0.36 -10.70 0.86
C ASP A 82 1.26 -10.78 -0.38
N ALA A 83 1.00 -11.79 -1.20
CA ALA A 83 1.69 -12.04 -2.46
C ALA A 83 0.73 -11.98 -3.65
N LEU A 84 1.28 -11.97 -4.85
CA LEU A 84 0.55 -11.92 -6.12
C LEU A 84 0.42 -13.30 -6.77
N PRO A 85 -0.65 -13.56 -7.55
CA PRO A 85 -0.83 -14.79 -8.31
C PRO A 85 0.05 -14.81 -9.58
N ILE A 86 1.37 -14.75 -9.39
CA ILE A 86 2.40 -14.68 -10.44
C ILE A 86 3.36 -15.84 -10.26
N ASN A 87 3.79 -16.48 -11.35
CA ASN A 87 4.87 -17.44 -11.29
C ASN A 87 6.23 -16.73 -11.17
N ASP A 88 6.99 -17.08 -10.16
CA ASP A 88 8.35 -16.58 -10.00
C ASP A 88 9.24 -17.17 -11.11
N ALA A 89 9.80 -16.31 -11.96
CA ALA A 89 10.66 -16.72 -13.08
C ALA A 89 12.17 -16.59 -12.76
N LYS A 90 12.52 -16.12 -11.55
CA LYS A 90 13.92 -15.93 -11.15
C LYS A 90 14.68 -17.25 -11.04
N ASN A 91 16.00 -17.15 -11.20
CA ASN A 91 16.93 -18.26 -10.95
C ASN A 91 17.77 -17.93 -9.70
N THR A 92 17.12 -17.94 -8.53
CA THR A 92 17.74 -17.70 -7.23
C THR A 92 17.47 -18.84 -6.27
N SER A 93 18.31 -18.99 -5.24
CA SER A 93 18.14 -20.04 -4.21
C SER A 93 16.90 -19.84 -3.34
N TYR A 94 16.33 -18.62 -3.33
CA TYR A 94 15.14 -18.24 -2.58
C TYR A 94 13.91 -18.00 -3.47
N LYS A 95 13.91 -18.50 -4.70
CA LYS A 95 12.76 -18.51 -5.59
C LYS A 95 11.53 -19.11 -4.89
N SER A 96 10.35 -18.59 -5.19
CA SER A 96 9.09 -19.15 -4.68
C SER A 96 8.99 -20.65 -4.96
N THR A 97 8.61 -21.41 -3.93
CA THR A 97 8.33 -22.85 -4.03
C THR A 97 6.84 -23.13 -4.29
N ILE A 98 6.00 -22.10 -4.30
CA ILE A 98 4.55 -22.19 -4.46
C ILE A 98 4.18 -21.80 -5.89
N PRO A 99 3.60 -22.71 -6.69
CA PRO A 99 3.16 -22.40 -8.04
C PRO A 99 2.12 -21.26 -8.04
N ASN A 100 2.22 -20.35 -9.00
CA ASN A 100 1.34 -19.20 -9.15
C ASN A 100 1.25 -18.30 -7.91
N ALA A 101 2.31 -18.19 -7.14
CA ALA A 101 2.41 -17.24 -6.05
C ALA A 101 3.83 -16.69 -5.95
N MET A 102 3.96 -15.36 -5.80
CA MET A 102 5.26 -14.69 -5.69
C MET A 102 5.09 -13.34 -4.98
N HIS A 103 6.01 -13.01 -4.08
CA HIS A 103 6.17 -11.64 -3.61
C HIS A 103 6.81 -10.78 -4.71
N ALA A 104 5.98 -10.30 -5.64
CA ALA A 104 6.43 -9.47 -6.76
C ALA A 104 6.19 -7.97 -6.53
N CYS A 105 5.85 -7.59 -5.28
CA CYS A 105 5.68 -6.19 -4.87
C CYS A 105 6.60 -5.78 -3.70
N GLY A 106 7.32 -6.72 -3.09
CA GLY A 106 8.28 -6.45 -2.02
C GLY A 106 7.70 -6.53 -0.60
N HIS A 107 6.49 -7.07 -0.43
CA HIS A 107 5.81 -7.18 0.87
C HIS A 107 6.57 -8.09 1.86
N ASP A 108 7.31 -9.07 1.38
CA ASP A 108 8.29 -9.84 2.17
C ASP A 108 9.38 -8.94 2.78
N GLY A 109 9.83 -7.91 2.05
CA GLY A 109 10.75 -6.90 2.54
C GLY A 109 10.12 -5.91 3.50
N HIS A 110 8.87 -5.45 3.22
CA HIS A 110 8.12 -4.55 4.12
C HIS A 110 7.92 -5.21 5.48
N THR A 111 7.40 -6.44 5.48
CA THR A 111 7.20 -7.24 6.69
C THR A 111 8.51 -7.45 7.45
N THR A 112 9.60 -7.80 6.75
CA THR A 112 10.91 -7.99 7.38
C THR A 112 11.42 -6.70 8.03
N ALA A 113 11.29 -5.56 7.38
CA ALA A 113 11.69 -4.27 7.94
C ALA A 113 10.91 -3.95 9.24
N LEU A 114 9.60 -4.24 9.26
CA LEU A 114 8.79 -4.03 10.46
C LEU A 114 9.10 -5.04 11.57
N LEU A 115 9.39 -6.31 11.25
CA LEU A 115 9.86 -7.31 12.22
C LEU A 115 11.21 -6.90 12.85
N ALA A 116 12.12 -6.38 12.02
CA ALA A 116 13.40 -5.84 12.51
C ALA A 116 13.19 -4.64 13.44
N THR A 117 12.28 -3.75 13.06
CA THR A 117 11.87 -2.63 13.91
C THR A 117 11.37 -3.13 15.26
N CYS A 118 10.43 -4.08 15.27
CA CYS A 118 9.90 -4.67 16.51
C CYS A 118 11.00 -5.27 17.39
N LYS A 119 11.97 -5.99 16.80
CA LYS A 119 13.08 -6.60 17.53
C LYS A 119 13.96 -5.59 18.23
N VAL A 120 14.35 -4.52 17.53
CA VAL A 120 15.18 -3.46 18.12
C VAL A 120 14.40 -2.69 19.21
N LEU A 121 13.11 -2.44 18.98
CA LEU A 121 12.26 -1.73 19.94
C LEU A 121 12.08 -2.51 21.24
N ILE A 122 11.79 -3.81 21.18
CA ILE A 122 11.58 -4.61 22.41
C ILE A 122 12.88 -4.74 23.22
N GLN A 123 14.04 -4.79 22.57
CA GLN A 123 15.35 -4.83 23.22
C GLN A 123 15.76 -3.50 23.86
N ASN A 124 15.11 -2.40 23.47
CA ASN A 124 15.39 -1.05 23.97
C ASN A 124 14.10 -0.36 24.48
N GLN A 125 13.15 -1.16 24.94
CA GLN A 125 11.80 -0.73 25.32
C GLN A 125 11.82 0.41 26.37
N GLU A 126 12.77 0.37 27.29
CA GLU A 126 12.93 1.39 28.33
C GLU A 126 13.31 2.78 27.81
N LYS A 127 13.69 2.90 26.51
CA LYS A 127 14.03 4.18 25.87
C LYS A 127 12.89 4.72 25.00
N LEU A 128 11.80 3.95 24.85
CA LEU A 128 10.64 4.39 24.05
C LEU A 128 9.84 5.44 24.81
N PRO A 129 9.61 6.63 24.24
CA PRO A 129 8.76 7.64 24.91
C PRO A 129 7.31 7.20 25.02
N HIS A 130 6.76 6.63 23.95
CA HIS A 130 5.34 6.21 23.84
C HIS A 130 5.24 4.80 23.29
N ASP A 131 4.01 4.23 23.36
CA ASP A 131 3.74 2.92 22.80
C ASP A 131 3.96 2.90 21.28
N VAL A 132 4.42 1.75 20.78
CA VAL A 132 4.53 1.49 19.35
C VAL A 132 3.59 0.37 18.95
N VAL A 133 2.80 0.59 17.92
CA VAL A 133 1.87 -0.40 17.35
C VAL A 133 2.39 -0.85 15.98
N ALA A 134 2.72 -2.12 15.86
CA ALA A 134 3.09 -2.73 14.59
C ALA A 134 1.85 -3.37 13.95
N VAL A 135 1.50 -2.91 12.77
CA VAL A 135 0.34 -3.35 12.00
C VAL A 135 0.84 -4.16 10.79
N PHE A 136 0.69 -5.48 10.87
CA PHE A 136 0.98 -6.38 9.76
C PHE A 136 -0.33 -6.67 9.04
N GLN A 137 -0.43 -6.21 7.79
CA GLN A 137 -1.66 -6.21 7.02
C GLN A 137 -1.65 -7.25 5.91
N TYR A 138 -2.74 -7.95 5.75
CA TYR A 138 -3.04 -8.86 4.65
C TYR A 138 -3.74 -8.14 3.48
N GLY A 139 -3.72 -8.73 2.28
CA GLY A 139 -4.67 -8.45 1.20
C GLY A 139 -4.58 -7.05 0.58
N GLU A 140 -3.40 -6.44 0.50
CA GLU A 140 -3.22 -5.13 -0.14
C GLU A 140 -3.46 -5.19 -1.65
N GLU A 141 -2.98 -6.22 -2.31
CA GLU A 141 -2.94 -6.37 -3.78
C GLU A 141 -4.31 -6.61 -4.44
N GLN A 142 -5.33 -6.86 -3.63
CA GLN A 142 -6.66 -7.18 -4.15
C GLN A 142 -7.75 -6.41 -3.42
N ALA A 143 -8.50 -5.56 -4.15
CA ALA A 143 -9.68 -4.89 -3.58
C ALA A 143 -10.68 -5.92 -3.02
N PRO A 144 -11.32 -5.61 -1.87
CA PRO A 144 -11.42 -4.30 -1.22
C PRO A 144 -10.25 -3.94 -0.30
N GLY A 145 -9.17 -4.72 -0.24
CA GLY A 145 -8.03 -4.51 0.62
C GLY A 145 -8.20 -5.05 2.04
N GLY A 146 -7.07 -5.18 2.75
CA GLY A 146 -7.04 -5.58 4.14
C GLY A 146 -7.14 -4.42 5.13
N ALA A 147 -6.80 -3.20 4.71
CA ALA A 147 -6.74 -2.03 5.60
C ALA A 147 -8.10 -1.72 6.25
N LYS A 148 -9.16 -1.55 5.44
CA LYS A 148 -10.49 -1.20 5.97
C LYS A 148 -11.05 -2.22 6.96
N PRO A 149 -11.05 -3.56 6.69
CA PRO A 149 -11.45 -4.55 7.68
C PRO A 149 -10.59 -4.56 8.95
N MET A 150 -9.29 -4.25 8.87
CA MET A 150 -8.44 -4.14 10.04
C MET A 150 -8.77 -2.91 10.89
N ILE A 151 -9.08 -1.77 10.26
CA ILE A 151 -9.56 -0.55 10.92
C ILE A 151 -10.89 -0.83 11.63
N ASP A 152 -11.84 -1.45 10.94
CA ASP A 152 -13.14 -1.83 11.51
C ASP A 152 -12.99 -2.80 12.70
N ALA A 153 -11.92 -3.61 12.72
CA ALA A 153 -11.52 -4.47 13.83
C ALA A 153 -10.61 -3.73 14.86
N SER A 154 -10.57 -2.42 14.84
CA SER A 154 -9.90 -1.55 15.82
C SER A 154 -8.37 -1.71 15.88
N CYS A 155 -7.69 -1.93 14.73
CA CYS A 155 -6.23 -1.99 14.70
C CYS A 155 -5.56 -0.64 15.04
N LEU A 156 -6.30 0.47 14.87
CA LEU A 156 -5.86 1.84 15.20
C LEU A 156 -6.33 2.32 16.58
N GLN A 157 -6.82 1.41 17.43
CA GLN A 157 -7.26 1.83 18.77
C GLN A 157 -6.11 2.49 19.55
N ASP A 158 -6.36 3.71 20.04
CA ASP A 158 -5.41 4.52 20.80
C ASP A 158 -4.11 4.83 20.01
N VAL A 159 -4.19 4.95 18.68
CA VAL A 159 -3.08 5.38 17.80
C VAL A 159 -3.20 6.86 17.50
N ASP A 160 -2.13 7.63 17.76
CA ASP A 160 -2.05 9.07 17.50
C ASP A 160 -1.42 9.41 16.13
N ALA A 161 -0.61 8.50 15.58
CA ALA A 161 0.05 8.68 14.29
C ALA A 161 0.36 7.34 13.63
N ILE A 162 0.35 7.30 12.29
CA ILE A 162 0.70 6.09 11.53
C ILE A 162 1.67 6.40 10.39
N PHE A 163 2.63 5.50 10.18
CA PHE A 163 3.58 5.58 9.07
C PHE A 163 3.67 4.24 8.34
N GLY A 164 3.87 4.32 7.03
CA GLY A 164 4.13 3.17 6.17
C GLY A 164 5.18 3.49 5.12
N ALA A 165 5.70 2.45 4.50
CA ALA A 165 6.70 2.59 3.45
C ALA A 165 6.51 1.52 2.38
N HIS A 166 6.86 1.87 1.13
CA HIS A 166 6.96 0.90 0.04
C HIS A 166 8.37 0.86 -0.53
N LEU A 167 8.94 -0.33 -0.66
CA LEU A 167 10.19 -0.56 -1.36
C LEU A 167 9.97 -0.33 -2.87
N TRP A 168 10.70 0.59 -3.47
CA TRP A 168 10.38 1.06 -4.81
C TRP A 168 11.54 0.88 -5.79
N THR A 169 11.49 -0.15 -6.65
CA THR A 169 12.57 -0.46 -7.60
C THR A 169 12.79 0.58 -8.72
N PRO A 170 11.81 1.42 -9.11
CA PRO A 170 12.10 2.54 -10.01
C PRO A 170 13.01 3.61 -9.41
N LEU A 171 13.17 3.64 -8.08
CA LEU A 171 14.17 4.46 -7.40
C LEU A 171 15.38 3.60 -7.03
N SER A 172 16.58 4.14 -7.26
CA SER A 172 17.82 3.45 -6.86
C SER A 172 17.96 3.39 -5.34
N LEU A 173 18.60 2.33 -4.83
CA LEU A 173 19.01 2.24 -3.42
C LEU A 173 19.70 3.53 -2.98
N GLY A 174 19.40 3.99 -1.76
CA GLY A 174 19.91 5.27 -1.26
C GLY A 174 19.09 6.48 -1.70
N THR A 175 17.84 6.28 -2.10
CA THR A 175 16.89 7.36 -2.42
C THR A 175 15.63 7.21 -1.58
N LEU A 176 15.15 8.30 -0.98
CA LEU A 176 13.83 8.43 -0.36
C LEU A 176 12.93 9.22 -1.32
N GLY A 177 11.82 8.63 -1.77
CA GLY A 177 10.76 9.31 -2.50
C GLY A 177 9.64 9.72 -1.56
N TYR A 178 9.19 10.98 -1.63
CA TYR A 178 8.10 11.49 -0.78
C TYR A 178 7.19 12.44 -1.55
N SER A 179 6.00 12.65 -1.03
CA SER A 179 5.09 13.73 -1.41
C SER A 179 4.53 14.39 -0.16
N TYR A 180 4.30 15.69 -0.22
CA TYR A 180 3.66 16.45 0.89
C TYR A 180 2.14 16.36 0.87
N SER A 181 1.55 15.77 -0.15
CA SER A 181 0.11 15.64 -0.36
C SER A 181 -0.19 14.33 -1.10
N GLU A 182 -0.66 14.39 -2.34
CA GLU A 182 -1.03 13.23 -3.15
C GLU A 182 0.20 12.35 -3.41
N LEU A 183 0.11 11.06 -3.04
CA LEU A 183 1.16 10.07 -3.33
C LEU A 183 0.67 8.99 -4.30
N CYS A 184 -0.48 8.35 -4.03
CA CYS A 184 -1.07 7.36 -4.91
C CYS A 184 -2.52 7.71 -5.24
N ALA A 185 -2.95 7.44 -6.48
CA ALA A 185 -4.30 7.72 -6.94
C ALA A 185 -5.31 6.75 -6.32
N ALA A 186 -6.56 7.16 -6.27
CA ALA A 186 -7.67 6.24 -6.08
C ALA A 186 -7.66 5.14 -7.15
N ALA A 187 -8.16 3.97 -6.82
CA ALA A 187 -8.08 2.79 -7.69
C ALA A 187 -9.44 2.08 -7.80
N ASP A 188 -10.41 2.77 -8.42
CA ASP A 188 -11.76 2.23 -8.56
C ASP A 188 -11.89 1.29 -9.75
N ARG A 189 -12.82 0.34 -9.64
CA ARG A 189 -13.21 -0.58 -10.70
C ARG A 189 -14.70 -0.51 -10.94
N PHE A 190 -15.10 -0.60 -12.22
CA PHE A 190 -16.50 -0.71 -12.64
C PHE A 190 -16.66 -1.68 -13.80
N GLU A 191 -17.90 -2.13 -13.99
CA GLU A 191 -18.32 -2.94 -15.13
C GLU A 191 -19.63 -2.38 -15.72
N VAL A 192 -19.74 -2.42 -17.05
CA VAL A 192 -20.96 -2.09 -17.76
C VAL A 192 -21.40 -3.33 -18.54
N LYS A 193 -22.61 -3.82 -18.27
CA LYS A 193 -23.22 -4.95 -18.98
C LYS A 193 -24.33 -4.43 -19.86
N ILE A 194 -24.27 -4.76 -21.15
CA ILE A 194 -25.25 -4.38 -22.16
C ILE A 194 -25.98 -5.64 -22.64
N ASN A 195 -27.31 -5.62 -22.60
CA ASN A 195 -28.16 -6.64 -23.17
C ASN A 195 -29.16 -5.92 -24.07
N THR A 196 -29.26 -6.34 -25.36
CA THR A 196 -30.08 -5.65 -26.34
C THR A 196 -30.67 -6.61 -27.39
N LYS A 197 -31.75 -6.18 -28.06
CA LYS A 197 -32.27 -6.82 -29.26
C LYS A 197 -31.72 -6.17 -30.55
N GLU A 198 -30.95 -5.11 -30.41
CA GLU A 198 -30.30 -4.42 -31.53
C GLU A 198 -28.87 -4.94 -31.75
N ASN A 199 -27.86 -4.08 -31.70
CA ASN A 199 -26.48 -4.47 -31.87
C ASN A 199 -25.59 -3.95 -30.71
N ALA A 200 -25.29 -4.82 -29.75
CA ALA A 200 -24.50 -4.46 -28.58
C ALA A 200 -23.05 -4.01 -28.93
N ASN A 201 -22.51 -4.41 -30.08
CA ASN A 201 -21.19 -3.95 -30.53
C ASN A 201 -21.20 -2.44 -30.81
N ILE A 202 -22.27 -1.90 -31.42
CA ILE A 202 -22.40 -0.46 -31.70
C ILE A 202 -22.55 0.30 -30.41
N ILE A 203 -23.45 -0.14 -29.52
CA ILE A 203 -23.70 0.51 -28.23
C ILE A 203 -22.42 0.53 -27.36
N ALA A 204 -21.67 -0.57 -27.33
CA ALA A 204 -20.41 -0.65 -26.63
C ALA A 204 -19.34 0.30 -27.22
N ALA A 205 -19.26 0.40 -28.54
CA ALA A 205 -18.33 1.34 -29.21
C ALA A 205 -18.66 2.80 -28.89
N GLU A 206 -19.94 3.16 -28.84
CA GLU A 206 -20.39 4.50 -28.44
C GLU A 206 -20.09 4.77 -26.98
N PHE A 207 -20.37 3.83 -26.08
CA PHE A 207 -20.01 3.95 -24.66
C PHE A 207 -18.51 4.22 -24.50
N VAL A 208 -17.65 3.44 -25.17
CA VAL A 208 -16.19 3.63 -25.15
C VAL A 208 -15.82 5.04 -25.63
N SER A 209 -16.35 5.47 -26.78
CA SER A 209 -16.06 6.78 -27.35
C SER A 209 -16.53 7.94 -26.46
N MET A 210 -17.76 7.87 -25.96
CA MET A 210 -18.34 8.92 -25.10
C MET A 210 -17.66 9.00 -23.73
N THR A 211 -17.19 7.88 -23.19
CA THR A 211 -16.44 7.86 -21.93
C THR A 211 -15.17 8.72 -22.01
N GLN A 212 -14.48 8.77 -23.15
CA GLN A 212 -13.29 9.61 -23.33
C GLN A 212 -13.62 11.11 -23.21
N GLN A 213 -14.84 11.53 -23.53
CA GLN A 213 -15.26 12.91 -23.37
C GLN A 213 -15.39 13.32 -21.89
N ILE A 214 -15.65 12.37 -20.98
CA ILE A 214 -15.70 12.65 -19.55
C ILE A 214 -14.33 13.18 -19.09
N VAL A 215 -13.25 12.54 -19.47
CA VAL A 215 -11.88 12.98 -19.14
C VAL A 215 -11.57 14.33 -19.78
N SER A 216 -11.81 14.46 -21.09
CA SER A 216 -11.36 15.64 -21.85
C SER A 216 -12.19 16.89 -21.62
N ARG A 217 -13.45 16.80 -21.14
CA ARG A 217 -14.38 17.92 -21.05
C ARG A 217 -14.81 18.28 -19.63
N PHE A 218 -14.71 17.36 -18.68
CA PHE A 218 -15.27 17.56 -17.32
C PHE A 218 -14.22 17.62 -16.22
N SER A 219 -12.96 17.20 -16.46
CA SER A 219 -11.85 17.51 -15.55
C SER A 219 -11.34 18.93 -15.77
N LYS A 220 -10.99 19.62 -14.70
CA LYS A 220 -10.35 20.95 -14.78
C LYS A 220 -8.87 20.82 -15.19
N PRO A 221 -8.25 21.91 -15.71
CA PRO A 221 -6.88 21.85 -16.26
C PRO A 221 -5.78 21.31 -15.34
N ARG A 222 -5.98 21.27 -14.03
CA ARG A 222 -5.02 20.75 -13.03
C ARG A 222 -5.54 19.54 -12.27
N GLU A 223 -6.71 19.01 -12.63
CA GLU A 223 -7.27 17.81 -12.03
C GLU A 223 -6.84 16.59 -12.84
N THR A 224 -6.17 15.66 -12.18
CA THR A 224 -5.78 14.39 -12.79
C THR A 224 -6.95 13.42 -12.75
N LEU A 225 -7.37 12.96 -13.93
CA LEU A 225 -8.39 11.93 -14.10
C LEU A 225 -7.97 10.97 -15.21
N VAL A 226 -7.96 9.68 -14.89
CA VAL A 226 -7.76 8.61 -15.89
C VAL A 226 -8.92 7.63 -15.80
N ILE A 227 -9.57 7.37 -16.95
CA ILE A 227 -10.56 6.30 -17.09
C ILE A 227 -10.00 5.33 -18.14
N THR A 228 -9.73 4.11 -17.71
CA THR A 228 -9.22 3.06 -18.59
C THR A 228 -10.31 2.00 -18.77
N LEU A 229 -10.65 1.69 -20.02
CA LEU A 229 -11.52 0.57 -20.37
C LEU A 229 -10.61 -0.60 -20.75
N GLY A 230 -10.32 -1.46 -19.77
CA GLY A 230 -9.29 -2.49 -19.86
C GLY A 230 -9.75 -3.75 -20.59
N LYS A 231 -11.05 -4.01 -20.63
CA LYS A 231 -11.62 -5.19 -21.28
C LYS A 231 -12.96 -4.85 -21.93
N LEU A 232 -13.13 -5.30 -23.18
CA LEU A 232 -14.40 -5.29 -23.91
C LEU A 232 -14.62 -6.66 -24.52
N GLU A 233 -15.72 -7.30 -24.15
CA GLU A 233 -16.22 -8.52 -24.78
C GLU A 233 -17.60 -8.23 -25.32
N SER A 234 -17.86 -8.56 -26.59
CA SER A 234 -19.14 -8.25 -27.21
C SER A 234 -19.59 -9.30 -28.26
N SER A 235 -20.88 -9.36 -28.44
CA SER A 235 -21.62 -10.08 -29.50
C SER A 235 -22.71 -9.16 -30.04
N ILE A 236 -23.61 -9.67 -30.87
CA ILE A 236 -24.75 -8.86 -31.36
C ILE A 236 -25.71 -8.50 -30.21
N GLU A 237 -25.96 -9.42 -29.28
CA GLU A 237 -27.01 -9.26 -28.27
C GLU A 237 -26.45 -8.78 -26.91
N LYS A 238 -25.13 -8.95 -26.65
CA LYS A 238 -24.53 -8.71 -25.33
C LYS A 238 -23.17 -8.10 -25.47
N ALA A 239 -22.84 -7.17 -24.53
CA ALA A 239 -21.48 -6.71 -24.31
C ALA A 239 -21.19 -6.55 -22.81
N SER A 240 -19.91 -6.71 -22.44
CA SER A 240 -19.38 -6.40 -21.13
C SER A 240 -18.13 -5.54 -21.28
N ILE A 241 -18.06 -4.43 -20.55
CA ILE A 241 -16.96 -3.51 -20.54
C ILE A 241 -16.48 -3.38 -19.08
N THR A 242 -15.23 -3.72 -18.82
CA THR A 242 -14.61 -3.50 -17.50
C THR A 242 -13.67 -2.31 -17.56
N GLY A 243 -13.79 -1.40 -16.60
CA GLY A 243 -12.96 -0.20 -16.54
C GLY A 243 -12.45 0.11 -15.14
N THR A 244 -11.45 1.00 -15.09
CA THR A 244 -10.91 1.57 -13.86
C THR A 244 -10.94 3.10 -13.91
N ILE A 245 -11.04 3.72 -12.73
CA ILE A 245 -10.99 5.17 -12.56
C ILE A 245 -9.83 5.48 -11.62
N ARG A 246 -8.99 6.46 -12.00
CA ARG A 246 -7.89 6.99 -11.18
C ARG A 246 -8.08 8.49 -11.01
N HIS A 247 -8.00 8.97 -9.78
CA HIS A 247 -8.20 10.38 -9.43
C HIS A 247 -7.57 10.68 -8.05
N PHE A 248 -7.49 11.97 -7.70
CA PHE A 248 -7.06 12.43 -6.37
C PHE A 248 -8.14 13.25 -5.64
N ASN A 249 -9.31 13.43 -6.23
CA ASN A 249 -10.33 14.34 -5.72
C ASN A 249 -11.69 13.65 -5.58
N LYS A 250 -12.28 13.69 -4.37
CA LYS A 250 -13.58 13.04 -4.08
C LYS A 250 -14.76 13.66 -4.85
N GLU A 251 -14.74 14.97 -5.13
CA GLU A 251 -15.81 15.63 -5.91
C GLU A 251 -15.73 15.25 -7.39
N LEU A 252 -14.51 15.21 -7.93
CA LEU A 252 -14.26 14.71 -9.28
C LEU A 252 -14.76 13.26 -9.44
N HIS A 253 -14.50 12.40 -8.46
CA HIS A 253 -14.97 11.02 -8.42
C HIS A 253 -16.52 10.94 -8.51
N LYS A 254 -17.23 11.66 -7.65
CA LYS A 254 -18.71 11.68 -7.66
C LYS A 254 -19.25 12.14 -9.01
N MET A 255 -18.63 13.16 -9.61
CA MET A 255 -19.01 13.65 -10.93
C MET A 255 -18.81 12.57 -12.00
N VAL A 256 -17.66 11.87 -12.00
CA VAL A 256 -17.35 10.80 -12.95
C VAL A 256 -18.36 9.66 -12.87
N LEU A 257 -18.66 9.17 -11.66
CA LEU A 257 -19.67 8.11 -11.47
C LEU A 257 -21.03 8.53 -11.99
N THR A 258 -21.45 9.76 -11.67
CA THR A 258 -22.72 10.30 -12.15
C THR A 258 -22.74 10.39 -13.68
N LYS A 259 -21.65 10.79 -14.33
CA LYS A 259 -21.54 10.89 -15.78
C LYS A 259 -21.61 9.52 -16.46
N LEU A 260 -20.90 8.51 -15.90
CA LEU A 260 -20.94 7.15 -16.43
C LEU A 260 -22.35 6.54 -16.32
N GLN A 261 -23.03 6.72 -15.20
CA GLN A 261 -24.40 6.26 -15.02
C GLN A 261 -25.38 6.97 -15.96
N ASN A 262 -25.25 8.27 -16.16
CA ASN A 262 -26.08 9.03 -17.09
C ASN A 262 -25.81 8.63 -18.54
N LEU A 263 -24.59 8.30 -18.90
CA LEU A 263 -24.23 7.77 -20.21
C LEU A 263 -24.94 6.43 -20.47
N CYS A 264 -24.93 5.51 -19.50
CA CYS A 264 -25.67 4.25 -19.61
C CYS A 264 -27.17 4.50 -19.87
N LYS A 265 -27.80 5.39 -19.08
CA LYS A 265 -29.22 5.73 -19.26
C LYS A 265 -29.51 6.41 -20.60
N ALA A 266 -28.61 7.25 -21.11
CA ALA A 266 -28.78 7.89 -22.41
C ALA A 266 -28.77 6.85 -23.54
N LEU A 267 -27.84 5.89 -23.48
CA LEU A 267 -27.78 4.80 -24.47
C LEU A 267 -28.98 3.83 -24.37
N GLU A 268 -29.48 3.55 -23.16
CA GLU A 268 -30.72 2.77 -23.01
C GLU A 268 -31.94 3.45 -23.68
N ASN A 269 -32.02 4.79 -23.58
CA ASN A 269 -33.10 5.55 -24.18
C ASN A 269 -33.00 5.63 -25.71
N GLU A 270 -31.77 5.69 -26.24
CA GLU A 270 -31.51 5.73 -27.68
C GLU A 270 -31.79 4.42 -28.37
N TYR A 271 -31.38 3.29 -27.75
CA TYR A 271 -31.51 1.94 -28.32
C TYR A 271 -32.67 1.17 -27.71
N SER A 272 -33.79 1.04 -28.48
CA SER A 272 -35.01 0.41 -27.99
C SER A 272 -34.81 -1.05 -27.60
N GLY A 273 -35.35 -1.44 -26.44
CA GLY A 273 -35.22 -2.82 -25.93
C GLY A 273 -33.81 -3.16 -25.40
N THR A 274 -33.02 -2.14 -25.09
CA THR A 274 -31.69 -2.27 -24.48
C THR A 274 -31.79 -2.10 -22.97
N ASN A 275 -31.05 -2.91 -22.23
CA ASN A 275 -30.82 -2.77 -20.79
C ASN A 275 -29.31 -2.67 -20.54
N ILE A 276 -28.89 -1.62 -19.82
CA ILE A 276 -27.48 -1.36 -19.47
C ILE A 276 -27.33 -1.30 -17.97
N GLU A 277 -26.65 -2.28 -17.39
CA GLU A 277 -26.34 -2.33 -15.97
C GLU A 277 -24.97 -1.72 -15.73
N PHE A 278 -24.88 -0.67 -14.91
CA PHE A 278 -23.63 -0.10 -14.40
C PHE A 278 -23.34 -0.64 -13.00
N ILE A 279 -22.27 -1.41 -12.87
CA ILE A 279 -21.83 -2.03 -11.62
C ILE A 279 -20.56 -1.33 -11.16
N TYR A 280 -20.62 -0.70 -9.99
CA TYR A 280 -19.46 -0.08 -9.35
C TYR A 280 -18.99 -0.99 -8.22
N TYR A 281 -17.73 -1.44 -8.31
CA TYR A 281 -17.13 -2.34 -7.32
C TYR A 281 -16.39 -1.60 -6.20
N GLY A 282 -16.22 -0.27 -6.34
CA GLY A 282 -15.36 0.48 -5.45
C GLY A 282 -13.88 0.28 -5.74
N GLY A 283 -13.08 0.69 -4.79
CA GLY A 283 -11.61 0.61 -4.83
C GLY A 283 -11.01 1.35 -3.66
N TYR A 284 -9.71 1.67 -3.74
CA TYR A 284 -9.01 2.40 -2.70
C TYR A 284 -9.20 3.91 -2.86
N PRO A 285 -9.34 4.68 -1.77
CA PRO A 285 -9.29 6.14 -1.85
C PRO A 285 -7.89 6.60 -2.27
N PRO A 286 -7.73 7.87 -2.68
CA PRO A 286 -6.39 8.39 -2.96
C PRO A 286 -5.57 8.44 -1.67
N LEU A 287 -4.33 8.02 -1.74
CA LEU A 287 -3.37 8.16 -0.65
C LEU A 287 -2.84 9.59 -0.63
N ILE A 288 -3.28 10.34 0.36
CA ILE A 288 -2.91 11.75 0.56
C ILE A 288 -2.18 11.87 1.89
N ASN A 289 -0.89 12.14 1.84
CA ASN A 289 -0.05 12.30 3.02
C ASN A 289 -0.43 13.57 3.81
N HIS A 290 -0.36 13.47 5.12
CA HIS A 290 -0.32 14.66 5.95
C HIS A 290 1.06 15.31 5.84
N LYS A 291 1.11 16.57 5.41
CA LYS A 291 2.36 17.31 5.17
C LYS A 291 3.33 17.25 6.34
N LYS A 292 2.84 17.39 7.56
CA LYS A 292 3.68 17.30 8.77
C LYS A 292 4.25 15.89 8.96
N GLY A 293 3.47 14.85 8.62
CA GLY A 293 3.95 13.47 8.64
C GLY A 293 5.12 13.27 7.69
N THR A 294 5.02 13.79 6.46
CA THR A 294 6.13 13.77 5.49
C THR A 294 7.36 14.52 6.00
N ILE A 295 7.17 15.66 6.64
CA ILE A 295 8.28 16.42 7.25
C ILE A 295 8.98 15.60 8.35
N GLU A 296 8.23 14.87 9.18
CA GLU A 296 8.84 14.01 10.22
C GLU A 296 9.62 12.84 9.61
N ILE A 297 9.13 12.23 8.51
CA ILE A 297 9.88 11.21 7.74
C ILE A 297 11.21 11.81 7.23
N GLN A 298 11.18 13.00 6.63
CA GLN A 298 12.37 13.67 6.11
C GLN A 298 13.41 13.96 7.22
N LYS A 299 12.95 14.45 8.38
CA LYS A 299 13.81 14.71 9.54
C LYS A 299 14.43 13.41 10.06
N ALA A 300 13.64 12.36 10.25
CA ALA A 300 14.11 11.05 10.69
C ALA A 300 15.15 10.49 9.71
N THR A 301 14.85 10.57 8.41
CA THR A 301 15.76 10.13 7.35
C THR A 301 17.09 10.90 7.39
N SER A 302 17.06 12.23 7.42
CA SER A 302 18.28 13.06 7.49
C SER A 302 19.12 12.76 8.71
N LYS A 303 18.48 12.41 9.83
CA LYS A 303 19.14 12.11 11.10
C LYS A 303 19.88 10.77 11.08
N ILE A 304 19.24 9.71 10.52
CA ILE A 304 19.79 8.36 10.59
C ILE A 304 20.57 7.95 9.32
N LEU A 305 20.18 8.46 8.17
CA LEU A 305 20.73 8.19 6.84
C LEU A 305 21.09 9.51 6.13
N PRO A 306 22.10 10.27 6.64
CA PRO A 306 22.38 11.61 6.14
C PRO A 306 22.78 11.68 4.66
N ASP A 307 23.30 10.58 4.13
CA ASP A 307 23.74 10.48 2.73
C ASP A 307 22.64 10.05 1.75
N ILE A 308 21.43 9.74 2.25
CA ILE A 308 20.32 9.32 1.39
C ILE A 308 19.78 10.53 0.62
N LYS A 309 19.57 10.37 -0.68
CA LYS A 309 18.97 11.41 -1.51
C LYS A 309 17.46 11.47 -1.24
N GLN A 310 16.95 12.62 -0.83
CA GLN A 310 15.53 12.86 -0.66
C GLN A 310 14.95 13.53 -1.91
N LEU A 311 13.93 12.94 -2.51
CA LEU A 311 13.32 13.35 -3.76
C LEU A 311 11.81 13.51 -3.59
N GLU A 312 11.30 14.70 -3.82
CA GLU A 312 9.86 14.89 -4.00
C GLU A 312 9.45 14.29 -5.35
N ILE A 313 8.46 13.40 -5.32
CA ILE A 313 8.03 12.66 -6.51
C ILE A 313 6.66 13.13 -6.96
N GLU A 314 6.42 13.03 -8.27
CA GLU A 314 5.08 13.21 -8.83
C GLU A 314 4.14 12.11 -8.34
N PRO A 315 2.84 12.41 -8.14
CA PRO A 315 1.85 11.44 -7.73
C PRO A 315 1.77 10.24 -8.66
N LEU A 316 1.68 9.04 -8.09
CA LEU A 316 1.63 7.79 -8.83
C LEU A 316 0.19 7.39 -9.17
N MET A 317 -0.03 6.92 -10.40
CA MET A 317 -1.35 6.44 -10.86
C MET A 317 -1.60 4.97 -10.48
N ILE A 318 -1.19 4.57 -9.28
CA ILE A 318 -1.40 3.24 -8.66
C ILE A 318 -2.31 3.38 -7.44
N GLY A 319 -2.92 2.26 -6.99
CA GLY A 319 -3.66 2.20 -5.72
C GLY A 319 -2.75 1.76 -4.58
N GLU A 320 -3.07 2.18 -3.36
CA GLU A 320 -2.46 1.74 -2.09
C GLU A 320 -3.50 1.90 -0.98
N ASP A 321 -3.86 0.82 -0.31
CA ASP A 321 -4.93 0.83 0.70
C ASP A 321 -4.48 1.41 2.05
N PHE A 322 -3.19 1.74 2.23
CA PHE A 322 -2.72 2.58 3.33
C PHE A 322 -3.47 3.93 3.40
N ALA A 323 -4.04 4.34 2.29
CA ALA A 323 -4.91 5.52 2.20
C ALA A 323 -6.01 5.53 3.27
N TYR A 324 -6.60 4.38 3.59
CA TYR A 324 -7.62 4.29 4.63
C TYR A 324 -7.07 4.63 6.03
N TYR A 325 -5.81 4.27 6.32
CA TYR A 325 -5.23 4.57 7.63
C TYR A 325 -4.99 6.07 7.83
N VAL A 326 -4.51 6.77 6.81
CA VAL A 326 -4.27 8.22 6.91
C VAL A 326 -5.57 9.04 6.83
N GLU A 327 -6.69 8.44 6.42
CA GLU A 327 -8.01 9.06 6.59
C GLU A 327 -8.48 9.03 8.07
N GLU A 328 -8.01 8.08 8.88
CA GLU A 328 -8.43 7.89 10.27
C GLU A 328 -7.48 8.59 11.27
N VAL A 329 -6.18 8.53 11.04
CA VAL A 329 -5.17 9.11 11.93
C VAL A 329 -4.08 9.87 11.15
N PRO A 330 -3.50 10.95 11.72
CA PRO A 330 -2.41 11.66 11.05
C PRO A 330 -1.22 10.77 10.77
N GLY A 331 -0.64 10.91 9.58
CA GLY A 331 0.52 10.10 9.21
C GLY A 331 1.00 10.37 7.80
N ALA A 332 1.91 9.54 7.33
CA ALA A 332 2.41 9.61 5.96
C ALA A 332 3.01 8.27 5.50
N PHE A 333 3.04 8.11 4.20
CA PHE A 333 3.63 7.00 3.48
C PHE A 333 4.78 7.52 2.62
N PHE A 334 5.85 6.75 2.51
CA PHE A 334 7.01 7.11 1.69
C PHE A 334 7.47 5.95 0.84
N LEU A 335 8.19 6.27 -0.23
CA LEU A 335 8.86 5.29 -1.06
C LEU A 335 10.34 5.26 -0.72
N ILE A 336 10.91 4.06 -0.66
CA ILE A 336 12.35 3.92 -0.47
C ILE A 336 12.97 3.15 -1.61
N GLY A 337 14.00 3.72 -2.22
CA GLY A 337 14.65 3.18 -3.40
C GLY A 337 15.25 1.80 -3.14
N ALA A 338 14.82 0.83 -3.92
CA ALA A 338 15.17 -0.58 -3.77
C ALA A 338 15.79 -1.17 -5.05
N GLY A 339 15.95 -0.33 -6.09
CA GLY A 339 16.41 -0.74 -7.41
C GLY A 339 17.93 -0.67 -7.60
N ASN A 340 18.40 -1.44 -8.60
CA ASN A 340 19.75 -1.34 -9.15
C ASN A 340 19.74 -1.62 -10.66
N SER A 341 20.88 -1.50 -11.31
CA SER A 341 21.02 -1.73 -12.77
C SER A 341 21.16 -3.22 -13.16
N THR A 342 21.24 -4.13 -12.21
CA THR A 342 21.50 -5.55 -12.47
C THR A 342 20.26 -6.42 -12.27
N PHE A 343 20.00 -6.91 -11.06
CA PHE A 343 18.91 -7.83 -10.78
C PHE A 343 17.62 -7.12 -10.30
N ALA A 344 17.74 -6.02 -9.55
CA ALA A 344 16.61 -5.25 -9.02
C ALA A 344 16.16 -4.13 -9.99
N LYS A 345 16.06 -4.46 -11.27
CA LYS A 345 15.69 -3.52 -12.36
C LYS A 345 14.29 -3.73 -12.93
N TYR A 346 13.66 -4.82 -12.54
CA TYR A 346 12.32 -5.12 -13.02
C TYR A 346 11.27 -4.35 -12.21
N PRO A 347 10.19 -3.90 -12.87
CA PRO A 347 9.10 -3.22 -12.15
C PRO A 347 8.37 -4.18 -11.23
N HIS A 348 7.60 -3.60 -10.29
CA HIS A 348 6.65 -4.35 -9.48
C HIS A 348 5.70 -5.16 -10.38
N HIS A 349 5.21 -6.29 -9.87
CA HIS A 349 4.34 -7.26 -10.55
C HIS A 349 4.99 -7.98 -11.74
N HIS A 350 6.32 -7.88 -11.90
CA HIS A 350 7.03 -8.62 -12.93
C HIS A 350 7.52 -9.98 -12.41
N PRO A 351 7.45 -11.08 -13.22
CA PRO A 351 7.92 -12.40 -12.78
C PRO A 351 9.40 -12.51 -12.36
N ASN A 352 10.22 -11.56 -12.77
CA ASN A 352 11.62 -11.45 -12.38
C ASN A 352 11.87 -10.32 -11.35
N PHE A 353 10.81 -9.82 -10.70
CA PHE A 353 10.97 -8.77 -9.69
C PHE A 353 11.86 -9.25 -8.55
N ASP A 354 12.77 -8.37 -8.15
CA ASP A 354 13.60 -8.49 -6.96
C ASP A 354 14.03 -7.09 -6.51
N PHE A 355 14.62 -6.97 -5.33
CA PHE A 355 15.06 -5.70 -4.78
C PHE A 355 16.36 -5.85 -4.00
N GLU A 356 17.07 -4.73 -3.79
CA GLU A 356 18.26 -4.66 -2.95
C GLU A 356 17.89 -4.87 -1.47
N GLU A 357 18.31 -5.98 -0.87
CA GLU A 357 17.92 -6.36 0.50
C GLU A 357 18.36 -5.34 1.57
N GLU A 358 19.39 -4.55 1.29
CA GLU A 358 19.86 -3.44 2.15
C GLU A 358 18.76 -2.41 2.45
N VAL A 359 17.80 -2.23 1.54
CA VAL A 359 16.68 -1.30 1.71
C VAL A 359 15.82 -1.62 2.93
N MET A 360 15.71 -2.90 3.32
CA MET A 360 14.98 -3.31 4.53
C MET A 360 15.58 -2.67 5.79
N LYS A 361 16.93 -2.61 5.84
CA LYS A 361 17.66 -1.97 6.95
C LYS A 361 17.46 -0.46 6.95
N GLN A 362 17.44 0.17 5.77
CA GLN A 362 17.15 1.60 5.63
C GLN A 362 15.72 1.93 6.10
N THR A 363 14.74 1.15 5.69
CA THR A 363 13.33 1.30 6.11
C THR A 363 13.18 1.16 7.63
N ALA A 364 13.73 0.09 8.21
CA ALA A 364 13.71 -0.12 9.65
C ALA A 364 14.41 1.01 10.42
N SER A 365 15.50 1.57 9.88
CA SER A 365 16.20 2.71 10.49
C SER A 365 15.32 3.95 10.60
N ILE A 366 14.53 4.24 9.57
CA ILE A 366 13.59 5.38 9.56
C ILE A 366 12.47 5.14 10.58
N PHE A 367 11.83 3.96 10.57
CA PHE A 367 10.78 3.60 11.52
C PHE A 367 11.28 3.69 12.97
N LEU A 368 12.45 3.15 13.26
CA LEU A 368 13.07 3.23 14.59
C LEU A 368 13.33 4.67 15.02
N THR A 369 13.81 5.51 14.10
CA THR A 369 14.07 6.92 14.40
C THR A 369 12.78 7.67 14.75
N LEU A 370 11.69 7.42 14.00
CA LEU A 370 10.36 7.97 14.30
C LEU A 370 9.83 7.44 15.64
N ALA A 371 10.01 6.15 15.94
CA ALA A 371 9.56 5.53 17.18
C ALA A 371 10.26 6.12 18.42
N PHE A 372 11.59 6.21 18.39
CA PHE A 372 12.36 6.79 19.50
C PHE A 372 12.17 8.30 19.65
N ASP A 373 11.69 8.99 18.62
CA ASP A 373 11.34 10.42 18.65
C ASP A 373 9.83 10.67 18.70
N SER A 374 9.04 9.64 19.05
CA SER A 374 7.56 9.67 18.99
C SER A 374 6.94 10.82 19.77
N ALA A 375 7.55 11.27 20.85
CA ALA A 375 7.08 12.43 21.61
C ALA A 375 7.04 13.71 20.76
N ASN A 376 8.11 13.99 20.01
CA ASN A 376 8.17 15.14 19.10
C ASN A 376 7.29 14.93 17.89
N VAL A 377 7.34 13.73 17.28
CA VAL A 377 6.55 13.36 16.09
C VAL A 377 5.06 13.58 16.34
N ILE A 378 4.49 12.97 17.39
CA ILE A 378 3.06 13.08 17.71
C ILE A 378 2.67 14.53 18.03
N ASN A 379 3.51 15.26 18.78
CA ASN A 379 3.22 16.66 19.10
C ASN A 379 3.24 17.56 17.85
N ASN A 380 4.16 17.32 16.90
CA ASN A 380 4.24 18.08 15.66
C ASN A 380 3.04 17.82 14.72
N LEU A 381 2.47 16.60 14.75
CA LEU A 381 1.29 16.25 13.97
C LEU A 381 0.00 16.88 14.53
N LYS A 382 -0.10 17.13 15.82
CA LYS A 382 -1.25 17.82 16.43
C LYS A 382 -1.33 19.26 15.89
N GLY A 383 -2.48 19.65 15.34
CA GLY A 383 -2.74 21.01 14.82
C GLY A 383 -2.90 21.09 13.30
N GLU A 384 -3.15 19.97 12.63
CA GLU A 384 -3.70 19.90 11.28
C GLU A 384 -5.16 19.38 11.32
N GLN A 385 -6.02 20.02 12.13
CA GLN A 385 -7.47 19.82 12.05
C GLN A 385 -8.12 20.99 11.35
#